data_db84e02ee7e25aa465dc16e75081f456
#
_entry.id   db84e02ee7e25aa465dc16e75081f456
#
_cell.length_a   1.000
_cell.length_b   1.000
_cell.length_c   1.000
_cell.angle_alpha   90.00
_cell.angle_beta   90.00
_cell.angle_gamma   90.00
#
_symmetry.space_group_name_H-M   'P 1'
#
loop_
_entity.id
_entity.type
_entity.pdbx_description
1 polymer ?
#
loop_
_entity_poly.entity_id
_entity_poly.type
_entity_poly.pdbx_seq_one_letter_code
_entity_poly.pdbx_strand_id
1 'polypeptide(L)'
;MKKWLIWCLTVLAMVCLIPGIVLNVKAADSIYTYCFVCMQQRNYEILGYTKVDSTKHRIHIKCSVCGRKNSIVYGDLSDHTGGTETPTCTTGKTCEKCGAEYGILGHKWKTPANASLGNGTHRIICLRCGLNGTASCTGGTATCTTKAVCEACGGKYGKRNLNNHALVHYDAQAPTCTKSGWDAFDTCPRCYYTTFRAIPALKHDLEHHEAKAPTCTEKGWDAYEACSRFGCDYTTR
;
A
#
# COMPACT_ATOMS: atom_id res chain seq x y z
N MET A 1 40.83 -18.74 -21.17
CA MET A 1 40.41 -18.68 -19.75
C MET A 1 38.88 -18.55 -19.52
N LYS A 2 38.09 -17.99 -20.43
CA LYS A 2 36.61 -17.85 -20.25
C LYS A 2 35.79 -19.14 -20.43
N LYS A 3 36.25 -20.13 -21.14
CA LYS A 3 35.54 -21.39 -21.38
C LYS A 3 35.53 -22.38 -20.21
N TRP A 4 36.50 -22.29 -19.33
CA TRP A 4 36.57 -23.16 -18.13
C TRP A 4 35.68 -22.72 -16.98
N LEU A 5 35.41 -21.41 -16.86
CA LEU A 5 34.48 -20.89 -15.83
C LEU A 5 33.05 -21.28 -16.10
N ILE A 6 32.65 -21.36 -17.38
CA ILE A 6 31.25 -21.73 -17.78
C ILE A 6 31.01 -23.21 -17.48
N TRP A 7 32.03 -24.07 -17.65
CA TRP A 7 31.91 -25.51 -17.33
C TRP A 7 31.79 -25.75 -15.81
N CYS A 8 32.50 -24.98 -14.97
CA CYS A 8 32.36 -25.10 -13.52
C CYS A 8 30.97 -24.63 -13.02
N LEU A 9 30.38 -23.61 -13.61
CA LEU A 9 29.04 -23.11 -13.23
C LEU A 9 27.91 -24.05 -13.70
N THR A 10 28.06 -24.70 -14.86
CA THR A 10 27.06 -25.67 -15.33
C THR A 10 27.10 -26.99 -14.56
N VAL A 11 28.27 -27.41 -14.09
CA VAL A 11 28.41 -28.59 -13.22
C VAL A 11 27.83 -28.31 -11.83
N LEU A 12 27.96 -27.08 -11.29
CA LEU A 12 27.34 -26.72 -10.02
C LEU A 12 25.80 -26.66 -10.09
N ALA A 13 25.23 -26.25 -11.23
CA ALA A 13 23.77 -26.23 -11.46
C ALA A 13 23.18 -27.63 -11.72
N MET A 14 23.96 -28.57 -12.27
CA MET A 14 23.51 -29.95 -12.50
C MET A 14 23.50 -30.83 -11.24
N VAL A 15 24.24 -30.44 -10.19
CA VAL A 15 24.24 -31.20 -8.91
C VAL A 15 22.92 -31.05 -8.13
N CYS A 16 22.12 -30.02 -8.43
CA CYS A 16 20.79 -29.88 -7.82
C CYS A 16 19.68 -30.73 -8.47
N LEU A 17 19.95 -31.44 -9.58
CA LEU A 17 18.94 -32.19 -10.35
C LEU A 17 19.27 -33.67 -10.54
N ILE A 18 20.14 -34.28 -9.71
CA ILE A 18 20.34 -35.74 -9.74
C ILE A 18 19.20 -36.36 -8.90
N PRO A 19 18.19 -37.00 -9.52
CA PRO A 19 17.21 -37.77 -8.78
C PRO A 19 17.90 -39.01 -8.22
N GLY A 20 18.09 -39.06 -6.90
CA GLY A 20 18.63 -40.26 -6.26
C GLY A 20 19.67 -40.03 -5.15
N ILE A 21 20.00 -38.80 -4.75
CA ILE A 21 20.81 -38.62 -3.53
C ILE A 21 19.87 -38.85 -2.33
N VAL A 22 19.76 -40.08 -1.90
CA VAL A 22 19.04 -40.44 -0.68
C VAL A 22 20.00 -40.22 0.49
N LEU A 23 19.70 -39.19 1.31
CA LEU A 23 20.35 -39.05 2.60
C LEU A 23 19.66 -40.01 3.58
N ASN A 24 20.31 -41.12 3.88
CA ASN A 24 19.89 -42.04 4.92
C ASN A 24 20.61 -41.69 6.23
N VAL A 25 19.85 -41.26 7.23
CA VAL A 25 20.35 -41.11 8.60
C VAL A 25 20.22 -42.46 9.28
N LYS A 26 21.34 -43.13 9.57
CA LYS A 26 21.38 -44.29 10.46
C LYS A 26 21.43 -43.83 11.90
N ALA A 27 20.85 -44.59 12.80
CA ALA A 27 20.54 -44.28 14.21
C ALA A 27 21.71 -43.96 15.13
N ALA A 28 22.88 -43.60 14.64
CA ALA A 28 24.05 -43.10 15.37
C ALA A 28 24.83 -42.13 14.48
N ASP A 29 24.61 -40.85 14.66
CA ASP A 29 25.46 -39.71 14.29
C ASP A 29 26.23 -39.76 12.95
N SER A 30 25.70 -40.42 11.92
CA SER A 30 26.30 -40.47 10.59
C SER A 30 25.33 -40.20 9.45
N ILE A 31 25.80 -39.47 8.46
CA ILE A 31 25.05 -39.15 7.22
C ILE A 31 25.69 -39.94 6.08
N TYR A 32 24.89 -40.66 5.29
CA TYR A 32 25.35 -41.39 4.11
C TYR A 32 24.98 -40.57 2.86
N THR A 33 26.02 -40.07 2.16
CA THR A 33 25.84 -39.22 0.98
C THR A 33 27.06 -39.34 0.04
N TYR A 34 26.95 -38.76 -1.17
CA TYR A 34 28.02 -38.79 -2.16
C TYR A 34 29.23 -37.95 -1.78
N CYS A 35 30.40 -38.57 -1.80
CA CYS A 35 31.69 -37.87 -1.58
C CYS A 35 32.37 -37.59 -2.93
N PHE A 36 32.43 -36.34 -3.34
CA PHE A 36 33.06 -35.92 -4.61
C PHE A 36 34.58 -36.18 -4.66
N VAL A 37 35.24 -36.38 -3.54
CA VAL A 37 36.66 -36.74 -3.51
C VAL A 37 36.86 -38.25 -3.67
N CYS A 38 35.99 -39.06 -3.04
CA CYS A 38 36.00 -40.50 -3.16
C CYS A 38 35.28 -41.00 -4.39
N MET A 39 34.50 -40.12 -5.07
CA MET A 39 33.67 -40.45 -6.23
C MET A 39 32.62 -41.55 -5.96
N GLN A 40 32.16 -41.68 -4.71
CA GLN A 40 31.26 -42.74 -4.27
C GLN A 40 30.41 -42.26 -3.08
N GLN A 41 29.32 -42.99 -2.81
CA GLN A 41 28.55 -42.87 -1.58
C GLN A 41 29.38 -43.26 -0.37
N ARG A 42 29.40 -42.42 0.65
CA ARG A 42 30.21 -42.64 1.87
C ARG A 42 29.43 -42.25 3.12
N ASN A 43 29.81 -42.83 4.24
CA ASN A 43 29.37 -42.34 5.55
C ASN A 43 30.18 -41.11 5.92
N TYR A 44 29.48 -40.13 6.51
CA TYR A 44 30.07 -38.93 7.08
C TYR A 44 29.82 -38.91 8.57
N GLU A 45 30.86 -38.62 9.31
CA GLU A 45 30.82 -38.31 10.74
C GLU A 45 30.27 -36.90 10.92
N ILE A 46 29.32 -36.69 11.86
CA ILE A 46 28.84 -35.37 12.23
C ILE A 46 29.80 -34.75 13.21
N LEU A 47 30.39 -33.62 12.86
CA LEU A 47 31.32 -32.88 13.69
C LEU A 47 30.64 -31.87 14.62
N GLY A 48 29.43 -31.47 14.31
CA GLY A 48 28.68 -30.49 15.08
C GLY A 48 27.70 -29.70 14.24
N TYR A 49 27.05 -28.73 14.87
CA TYR A 49 25.98 -27.92 14.30
C TYR A 49 26.24 -26.45 14.57
N THR A 50 25.84 -25.58 13.64
CA THR A 50 25.81 -24.13 13.83
C THR A 50 24.51 -23.54 13.36
N LYS A 51 23.98 -22.54 14.06
CA LYS A 51 22.77 -21.82 13.66
C LYS A 51 22.93 -21.20 12.28
N VAL A 52 21.91 -21.31 11.43
CA VAL A 52 21.77 -20.58 10.17
C VAL A 52 20.76 -19.45 10.36
N ASP A 53 19.55 -19.79 10.78
CA ASP A 53 18.46 -18.84 11.02
C ASP A 53 17.54 -19.33 12.16
N SER A 54 16.32 -18.80 12.26
CA SER A 54 15.34 -19.18 13.28
C SER A 54 14.72 -20.56 13.08
N THR A 55 14.94 -21.20 11.92
CA THR A 55 14.33 -22.48 11.56
C THR A 55 15.35 -23.58 11.32
N LYS A 56 16.55 -23.23 10.90
CA LYS A 56 17.56 -24.18 10.42
C LYS A 56 18.91 -24.03 11.13
N HIS A 57 19.60 -25.16 11.26
CA HIS A 57 21.02 -25.23 11.60
C HIS A 57 21.80 -25.88 10.45
N ARG A 58 23.08 -25.56 10.37
CA ARG A 58 24.05 -26.17 9.45
C ARG A 58 24.68 -27.36 10.13
N ILE A 59 24.78 -28.47 9.43
CA ILE A 59 25.43 -29.69 9.91
C ILE A 59 26.85 -29.71 9.35
N HIS A 60 27.84 -29.77 10.21
CA HIS A 60 29.25 -29.95 9.84
C HIS A 60 29.57 -31.42 9.80
N ILE A 61 30.12 -31.90 8.69
CA ILE A 61 30.34 -33.31 8.40
C ILE A 61 31.76 -33.54 7.92
N LYS A 62 32.27 -34.76 8.15
CA LYS A 62 33.57 -35.23 7.70
C LYS A 62 33.44 -36.61 7.06
N CYS A 63 33.97 -36.80 5.86
CA CYS A 63 33.96 -38.09 5.20
C CYS A 63 34.81 -39.08 6.01
N SER A 64 34.26 -40.26 6.33
CA SER A 64 34.92 -41.30 7.10
C SER A 64 36.10 -41.95 6.38
N VAL A 65 36.20 -41.80 5.05
CA VAL A 65 37.25 -42.41 4.23
C VAL A 65 38.39 -41.42 3.92
N CYS A 66 38.05 -40.27 3.30
CA CYS A 66 39.10 -39.32 2.87
C CYS A 66 39.30 -38.15 3.85
N GLY A 67 38.56 -38.08 4.94
CA GLY A 67 38.67 -37.02 5.94
C GLY A 67 38.20 -35.64 5.52
N ARG A 68 37.69 -35.45 4.29
CA ARG A 68 37.23 -34.16 3.80
C ARG A 68 36.05 -33.65 4.63
N LYS A 69 36.21 -32.44 5.12
CA LYS A 69 35.16 -31.72 5.86
C LYS A 69 34.22 -31.01 4.87
N ASN A 70 32.94 -30.97 5.19
CA ASN A 70 31.92 -30.24 4.46
C ASN A 70 30.84 -29.71 5.44
N SER A 71 29.91 -28.95 4.95
CA SER A 71 28.75 -28.51 5.74
C SER A 71 27.51 -28.48 4.86
N ILE A 72 26.39 -28.89 5.40
CA ILE A 72 25.11 -28.98 4.70
C ILE A 72 23.98 -28.31 5.47
N VAL A 73 23.04 -27.76 4.72
CA VAL A 73 21.70 -27.40 5.21
C VAL A 73 20.73 -28.15 4.32
N TYR A 74 20.06 -29.16 4.85
CA TYR A 74 19.25 -30.07 4.01
C TYR A 74 18.00 -30.54 4.75
N GLY A 75 16.84 -30.23 4.17
CA GLY A 75 15.53 -30.73 4.57
C GLY A 75 15.30 -30.67 6.09
N ASP A 76 14.60 -31.65 6.60
CA ASP A 76 14.24 -31.75 8.02
C ASP A 76 15.42 -32.06 8.95
N LEU A 77 16.55 -32.59 8.39
CA LEU A 77 17.76 -32.85 9.16
C LEU A 77 18.42 -31.57 9.69
N SER A 78 18.17 -30.45 9.01
CA SER A 78 18.67 -29.13 9.41
C SER A 78 17.68 -28.35 10.25
N ASP A 79 16.50 -28.89 10.55
CA ASP A 79 15.52 -28.23 11.41
C ASP A 79 16.00 -28.21 12.87
N HIS A 80 15.69 -27.13 13.56
CA HIS A 80 15.89 -27.07 15.00
C HIS A 80 14.98 -28.08 15.70
N THR A 81 15.55 -28.87 16.60
CA THR A 81 14.85 -29.95 17.30
C THR A 81 15.20 -29.98 18.78
N GLY A 82 14.33 -30.63 19.57
CA GLY A 82 14.51 -30.78 21.01
C GLY A 82 14.08 -29.55 21.81
N GLY A 83 14.52 -29.48 23.05
CA GLY A 83 14.13 -28.46 24.01
C GLY A 83 12.79 -28.79 24.70
N THR A 84 12.80 -28.67 26.01
CA THR A 84 11.60 -28.96 26.87
C THR A 84 10.81 -27.70 27.18
N GLU A 85 11.35 -26.50 26.85
CA GLU A 85 10.77 -25.23 27.15
C GLU A 85 9.48 -25.01 26.35
N THR A 86 8.49 -24.38 26.98
CA THR A 86 7.29 -23.93 26.26
C THR A 86 7.55 -22.58 25.59
N PRO A 87 7.48 -22.47 24.25
CA PRO A 87 7.70 -21.20 23.58
C PRO A 87 6.73 -20.11 24.05
N THR A 88 7.26 -18.91 24.20
CA THR A 88 6.48 -17.71 24.54
C THR A 88 6.51 -16.69 23.40
N CYS A 89 6.02 -15.48 23.65
CA CYS A 89 6.09 -14.39 22.66
C CYS A 89 7.53 -13.92 22.40
N THR A 90 8.44 -14.12 23.34
CA THR A 90 9.81 -13.58 23.32
C THR A 90 10.88 -14.62 23.51
N THR A 91 10.54 -15.79 24.03
CA THR A 91 11.45 -16.89 24.25
C THR A 91 11.01 -18.12 23.48
N GLY A 92 11.96 -18.81 22.90
CA GLY A 92 11.77 -20.06 22.15
C GLY A 92 12.19 -21.27 22.94
N LYS A 93 12.34 -22.39 22.24
CA LYS A 93 13.01 -23.60 22.71
C LYS A 93 14.49 -23.53 22.41
N THR A 94 15.30 -24.22 23.16
CA THR A 94 16.71 -24.37 22.88
C THR A 94 16.96 -25.62 22.02
N CYS A 95 17.55 -25.44 20.86
CA CYS A 95 17.90 -26.59 20.00
C CYS A 95 18.98 -27.46 20.67
N GLU A 96 18.68 -28.74 20.91
CA GLU A 96 19.62 -29.68 21.53
C GLU A 96 20.89 -29.89 20.73
N LYS A 97 20.86 -29.67 19.42
CA LYS A 97 22.02 -29.90 18.53
C LYS A 97 22.95 -28.69 18.42
N CYS A 98 22.40 -27.48 18.29
CA CYS A 98 23.23 -26.28 18.06
C CYS A 98 23.15 -25.23 19.18
N GLY A 99 22.35 -25.46 20.23
CA GLY A 99 22.14 -24.52 21.34
C GLY A 99 21.37 -23.23 20.96
N ALA A 100 20.91 -23.10 19.73
CA ALA A 100 20.22 -21.90 19.29
C ALA A 100 18.78 -21.87 19.76
N GLU A 101 18.29 -20.70 20.14
CA GLU A 101 16.88 -20.48 20.42
C GLU A 101 16.06 -20.49 19.11
N TYR A 102 14.90 -21.16 19.11
CA TYR A 102 14.01 -21.30 17.96
C TYR A 102 12.54 -21.40 18.40
N GLY A 103 11.62 -21.22 17.43
CA GLY A 103 10.18 -21.39 17.67
C GLY A 103 9.55 -20.28 18.52
N ILE A 104 10.18 -19.10 18.60
CA ILE A 104 9.58 -17.92 19.26
C ILE A 104 8.26 -17.60 18.60
N LEU A 105 7.18 -17.51 19.39
CA LEU A 105 5.83 -17.31 18.88
C LEU A 105 5.56 -15.90 18.38
N GLY A 106 6.33 -14.90 18.80
CA GLY A 106 6.07 -13.49 18.57
C GLY A 106 4.78 -13.00 19.24
N HIS A 107 4.49 -11.73 19.15
CA HIS A 107 3.26 -11.17 19.69
C HIS A 107 2.11 -11.28 18.67
N LYS A 108 0.93 -11.71 19.15
CA LYS A 108 -0.33 -11.67 18.38
C LYS A 108 -1.13 -10.47 18.85
N TRP A 109 -0.95 -9.34 18.18
CA TRP A 109 -1.57 -8.07 18.54
C TRP A 109 -3.07 -8.03 18.18
N LYS A 110 -3.86 -7.40 19.05
CA LYS A 110 -5.26 -7.04 18.84
C LYS A 110 -5.50 -5.61 19.32
N THR A 111 -6.29 -4.86 18.58
CA THR A 111 -6.77 -3.54 19.00
C THR A 111 -8.04 -3.73 19.83
N PRO A 112 -8.06 -3.34 21.12
CA PRO A 112 -9.27 -3.41 21.94
C PRO A 112 -10.29 -2.32 21.52
N ALA A 113 -11.52 -2.44 22.01
CA ALA A 113 -12.50 -1.38 21.85
C ALA A 113 -12.00 -0.07 22.54
N ASN A 114 -12.38 1.07 21.99
CA ASN A 114 -11.99 2.40 22.50
C ASN A 114 -10.46 2.58 22.68
N ALA A 115 -9.69 2.02 21.77
CA ALA A 115 -8.24 2.00 21.86
C ALA A 115 -7.56 3.32 21.46
N SER A 116 -8.28 4.28 20.86
CA SER A 116 -7.72 5.55 20.39
C SER A 116 -7.09 6.35 21.54
N LEU A 117 -5.88 6.87 21.33
CA LEU A 117 -5.16 7.71 22.27
C LEU A 117 -5.25 9.21 21.90
N GLY A 118 -5.94 9.56 20.80
CA GLY A 118 -6.16 10.95 20.38
C GLY A 118 -4.98 11.63 19.68
N ASN A 119 -3.79 11.07 19.75
CA ASN A 119 -2.54 11.62 19.21
C ASN A 119 -2.10 10.99 17.87
N GLY A 120 -2.99 10.26 17.20
CA GLY A 120 -2.67 9.51 15.97
C GLY A 120 -2.15 8.10 16.24
N THR A 121 -2.23 7.64 17.49
CA THR A 121 -1.92 6.26 17.88
C THR A 121 -3.10 5.59 18.60
N HIS A 122 -3.03 4.29 18.72
CA HIS A 122 -4.00 3.51 19.49
C HIS A 122 -3.32 2.39 20.28
N ARG A 123 -3.98 1.94 21.35
CA ARG A 123 -3.52 0.79 22.15
C ARG A 123 -3.70 -0.51 21.40
N ILE A 124 -2.75 -1.41 21.60
CA ILE A 124 -2.81 -2.80 21.16
C ILE A 124 -2.46 -3.71 22.35
N ILE A 125 -2.98 -4.92 22.35
CA ILE A 125 -2.76 -5.92 23.39
C ILE A 125 -2.35 -7.24 22.75
N CYS A 126 -1.32 -7.88 23.28
CA CYS A 126 -0.96 -9.21 22.83
C CYS A 126 -1.94 -10.26 23.39
N LEU A 127 -2.59 -11.02 22.50
CA LEU A 127 -3.53 -12.08 22.91
C LEU A 127 -2.87 -13.29 23.56
N ARG A 128 -1.52 -13.42 23.45
CA ARG A 128 -0.78 -14.53 24.04
C ARG A 128 -0.24 -14.23 25.43
N CYS A 129 0.32 -13.05 25.63
CA CYS A 129 1.01 -12.72 26.89
C CYS A 129 0.41 -11.51 27.62
N GLY A 130 -0.63 -10.88 27.09
CA GLY A 130 -1.26 -9.72 27.71
C GLY A 130 -0.45 -8.41 27.63
N LEU A 131 0.73 -8.42 27.00
CA LEU A 131 1.56 -7.22 26.88
C LEU A 131 0.79 -6.10 26.17
N ASN A 132 0.82 -4.91 26.75
CA ASN A 132 0.26 -3.71 26.15
C ASN A 132 1.30 -3.02 25.26
N GLY A 133 0.87 -2.52 24.12
CA GLY A 133 1.67 -1.74 23.19
C GLY A 133 0.86 -0.61 22.57
N THR A 134 1.50 0.12 21.69
CA THR A 134 0.85 1.17 20.87
C THR A 134 1.17 0.96 19.40
N ALA A 135 0.23 1.32 18.52
CA ALA A 135 0.42 1.33 17.08
C ALA A 135 -0.08 2.64 16.49
N SER A 136 0.49 3.05 15.37
CA SER A 136 0.06 4.23 14.63
C SER A 136 -1.30 4.00 13.99
N CYS A 137 -2.15 5.02 13.99
CA CYS A 137 -3.41 5.00 13.26
C CYS A 137 -3.16 5.00 11.75
N THR A 138 -3.88 4.12 11.04
CA THR A 138 -3.79 3.95 9.59
C THR A 138 -5.19 3.76 8.99
N GLY A 139 -5.27 3.87 7.65
CA GLY A 139 -6.51 3.71 6.90
C GLY A 139 -7.42 4.93 6.95
N GLY A 140 -8.59 4.81 6.31
CA GLY A 140 -9.54 5.90 6.15
C GLY A 140 -9.03 7.04 5.28
N THR A 141 -9.93 7.96 4.92
CA THR A 141 -9.61 9.10 4.07
C THR A 141 -10.03 10.42 4.72
N ALA A 142 -9.08 11.34 4.85
CA ALA A 142 -9.39 12.71 5.28
C ALA A 142 -10.09 13.49 4.17
N THR A 143 -11.05 14.32 4.55
CA THR A 143 -11.78 15.21 3.63
C THR A 143 -11.50 16.67 3.94
N CYS A 144 -12.07 17.59 3.19
CA CYS A 144 -11.97 19.03 3.43
C CYS A 144 -12.55 19.43 4.80
N THR A 145 -13.44 18.64 5.37
CA THR A 145 -14.11 18.93 6.66
C THR A 145 -13.74 17.95 7.77
N THR A 146 -13.31 16.74 7.45
CA THR A 146 -13.07 15.68 8.44
C THR A 146 -11.66 15.12 8.35
N LYS A 147 -11.09 14.73 9.49
CA LYS A 147 -9.84 13.95 9.58
C LYS A 147 -10.10 12.49 9.14
N ALA A 148 -9.04 11.78 8.76
CA ALA A 148 -9.12 10.33 8.55
C ALA A 148 -9.57 9.60 9.82
N VAL A 149 -10.27 8.48 9.63
CA VAL A 149 -10.71 7.61 10.71
C VAL A 149 -9.89 6.33 10.66
N CYS A 150 -9.22 5.99 11.75
CA CYS A 150 -8.41 4.78 11.85
C CYS A 150 -9.28 3.52 11.72
N GLU A 151 -8.94 2.64 10.80
CA GLU A 151 -9.69 1.40 10.57
C GLU A 151 -9.64 0.44 11.76
N ALA A 152 -8.53 0.46 12.52
CA ALA A 152 -8.35 -0.43 13.64
C ALA A 152 -9.10 0.02 14.91
N CYS A 153 -9.17 1.32 15.21
CA CYS A 153 -9.71 1.82 16.48
C CYS A 153 -10.88 2.82 16.33
N GLY A 154 -11.25 3.23 15.11
CA GLY A 154 -12.30 4.21 14.86
C GLY A 154 -11.94 5.66 15.26
N GLY A 155 -10.74 5.90 15.78
CA GLY A 155 -10.30 7.23 16.21
C GLY A 155 -9.95 8.14 15.02
N LYS A 156 -10.32 9.43 15.12
CA LYS A 156 -9.92 10.43 14.13
C LYS A 156 -8.46 10.81 14.31
N TYR A 157 -7.68 10.86 13.22
CA TYR A 157 -6.25 11.18 13.29
C TYR A 157 -5.76 12.02 12.10
N GLY A 158 -4.54 12.55 12.20
CA GLY A 158 -3.93 13.38 11.16
C GLY A 158 -4.57 14.75 10.98
N LYS A 159 -4.37 15.33 9.80
CA LYS A 159 -4.96 16.62 9.39
C LYS A 159 -6.10 16.38 8.40
N ARG A 160 -7.01 17.34 8.27
CA ARG A 160 -7.99 17.37 7.17
C ARG A 160 -7.25 17.53 5.84
N ASN A 161 -7.77 16.95 4.79
CA ASN A 161 -7.28 17.20 3.43
C ASN A 161 -8.16 18.27 2.78
N LEU A 162 -7.69 19.52 2.83
CA LEU A 162 -8.42 20.69 2.34
C LEU A 162 -8.71 20.63 0.83
N ASN A 163 -8.01 19.78 0.08
CA ASN A 163 -8.20 19.61 -1.36
C ASN A 163 -9.12 18.40 -1.72
N ASN A 164 -9.53 17.62 -0.72
CA ASN A 164 -10.44 16.50 -0.97
C ASN A 164 -11.89 16.95 -0.84
N HIS A 165 -12.36 17.63 -1.88
CA HIS A 165 -13.73 18.10 -2.02
C HIS A 165 -14.62 17.03 -2.70
N ALA A 166 -15.90 16.99 -2.33
CA ALA A 166 -16.94 16.33 -3.11
C ALA A 166 -17.56 17.38 -4.04
N LEU A 167 -17.03 17.51 -5.24
CA LEU A 167 -17.43 18.56 -6.16
C LEU A 167 -18.78 18.23 -6.81
N VAL A 168 -19.62 19.26 -6.89
CA VAL A 168 -20.86 19.29 -7.68
C VAL A 168 -20.66 20.33 -8.77
N HIS A 169 -20.85 19.94 -10.01
CA HIS A 169 -20.68 20.79 -11.18
C HIS A 169 -21.97 21.51 -11.53
N TYR A 170 -21.86 22.76 -11.95
CA TYR A 170 -22.92 23.61 -12.49
C TYR A 170 -22.49 24.14 -13.84
N ASP A 171 -23.38 24.01 -14.83
CA ASP A 171 -23.12 24.51 -16.17
C ASP A 171 -23.10 26.04 -16.24
N ALA A 172 -22.39 26.58 -17.23
CA ALA A 172 -22.34 28.00 -17.50
C ALA A 172 -23.72 28.53 -17.90
N GLN A 173 -23.98 29.76 -17.47
CA GLN A 173 -25.16 30.53 -17.93
C GLN A 173 -24.71 31.85 -18.55
N ALA A 174 -25.05 32.05 -19.80
CA ALA A 174 -24.73 33.30 -20.50
C ALA A 174 -25.49 34.48 -19.86
N PRO A 175 -24.87 35.66 -19.72
CA PRO A 175 -25.57 36.86 -19.27
C PRO A 175 -26.53 37.36 -20.35
N THR A 176 -27.59 38.04 -19.91
CA THR A 176 -28.51 38.77 -20.80
C THR A 176 -28.29 40.28 -20.63
N CYS A 177 -29.07 41.08 -21.34
CA CYS A 177 -28.99 42.53 -21.18
C CYS A 177 -29.24 43.00 -19.73
N THR A 178 -30.07 42.33 -18.98
CA THR A 178 -30.50 42.73 -17.63
C THR A 178 -30.10 41.78 -16.51
N LYS A 179 -29.74 40.53 -16.86
CA LYS A 179 -29.36 39.51 -15.86
C LYS A 179 -27.91 39.12 -16.02
N SER A 180 -27.22 39.00 -14.90
CA SER A 180 -25.85 38.42 -14.85
C SER A 180 -25.90 36.96 -15.21
N GLY A 181 -24.85 36.49 -15.86
CA GLY A 181 -24.54 35.10 -16.09
C GLY A 181 -23.39 34.62 -15.17
N TRP A 182 -22.89 33.44 -15.47
CA TRP A 182 -21.73 32.85 -14.79
C TRP A 182 -21.04 31.82 -15.68
N ASP A 183 -19.75 31.64 -15.49
CA ASP A 183 -19.00 30.52 -16.07
C ASP A 183 -19.40 29.20 -15.40
N ALA A 184 -19.15 28.08 -16.06
CA ALA A 184 -19.29 26.79 -15.42
C ALA A 184 -18.43 26.73 -14.15
N PHE A 185 -18.98 26.22 -13.07
CA PHE A 185 -18.30 26.23 -11.77
C PHE A 185 -18.60 24.98 -10.96
N ASP A 186 -17.71 24.70 -10.02
CA ASP A 186 -17.86 23.62 -9.06
C ASP A 186 -18.07 24.18 -7.65
N THR A 187 -18.88 23.47 -6.87
CA THR A 187 -19.05 23.73 -5.44
C THR A 187 -18.84 22.46 -4.62
N CYS A 188 -18.46 22.61 -3.35
CA CYS A 188 -18.41 21.50 -2.43
C CYS A 188 -19.52 21.62 -1.39
N PRO A 189 -20.51 20.69 -1.35
CA PRO A 189 -21.60 20.76 -0.36
C PRO A 189 -21.13 20.50 1.09
N ARG A 190 -19.89 20.02 1.28
CA ARG A 190 -19.32 19.77 2.61
C ARG A 190 -18.61 21.00 3.20
N CYS A 191 -18.25 22.00 2.38
CA CYS A 191 -17.55 23.23 2.81
C CYS A 191 -17.91 24.38 1.88
N TYR A 192 -17.36 25.57 2.14
CA TYR A 192 -17.65 26.78 1.32
C TYR A 192 -16.77 26.91 0.06
N TYR A 193 -16.10 25.83 -0.37
CA TYR A 193 -15.31 25.87 -1.59
C TYR A 193 -16.20 26.04 -2.81
N THR A 194 -15.85 27.02 -3.67
CA THR A 194 -16.51 27.25 -4.96
C THR A 194 -15.53 27.89 -5.93
N THR A 195 -15.70 27.58 -7.21
CA THR A 195 -15.02 28.24 -8.34
C THR A 195 -15.92 29.25 -9.04
N PHE A 196 -17.09 29.56 -8.46
CA PHE A 196 -18.08 30.47 -9.03
C PHE A 196 -17.49 31.82 -9.45
N ARG A 197 -17.77 32.24 -10.67
CA ARG A 197 -17.47 33.56 -11.19
C ARG A 197 -18.70 34.14 -11.88
N ALA A 198 -19.19 35.26 -11.40
CA ALA A 198 -20.28 35.98 -12.05
C ALA A 198 -19.78 36.72 -13.29
N ILE A 199 -20.58 36.69 -14.35
CA ILE A 199 -20.43 37.52 -15.54
C ILE A 199 -21.49 38.63 -15.45
N PRO A 200 -21.10 39.91 -15.43
CA PRO A 200 -22.05 41.02 -15.36
C PRO A 200 -23.08 40.99 -16.50
N ALA A 201 -24.26 41.55 -16.24
CA ALA A 201 -25.26 41.78 -17.30
C ALA A 201 -24.67 42.62 -18.42
N LEU A 202 -25.02 42.32 -19.65
CA LEU A 202 -24.47 42.93 -20.85
C LEU A 202 -24.93 44.39 -21.06
N LYS A 203 -25.97 44.79 -20.37
CA LYS A 203 -26.73 46.04 -20.62
C LYS A 203 -27.32 46.07 -22.04
N HIS A 204 -28.12 47.09 -22.34
CA HIS A 204 -28.68 47.29 -23.65
C HIS A 204 -27.64 47.93 -24.59
N ASP A 205 -27.60 47.49 -25.84
CA ASP A 205 -26.88 48.07 -26.92
C ASP A 205 -27.88 48.80 -27.81
N LEU A 206 -28.04 50.10 -27.57
CA LEU A 206 -29.13 50.86 -28.10
C LEU A 206 -28.86 51.34 -29.50
N GLU A 207 -29.75 51.07 -30.45
CA GLU A 207 -29.78 51.57 -31.79
C GLU A 207 -30.91 52.59 -31.92
N HIS A 208 -30.59 53.76 -32.50
CA HIS A 208 -31.56 54.84 -32.70
C HIS A 208 -32.38 54.60 -33.97
N HIS A 209 -33.69 54.71 -33.88
CA HIS A 209 -34.63 54.66 -34.97
C HIS A 209 -35.28 56.04 -35.15
N GLU A 210 -35.12 56.63 -36.34
CA GLU A 210 -35.69 57.93 -36.65
C GLU A 210 -37.23 57.91 -36.65
N ALA A 211 -37.83 59.07 -36.34
CA ALA A 211 -39.27 59.27 -36.43
C ALA A 211 -39.75 59.09 -37.86
N LYS A 212 -40.92 58.43 -37.99
CA LYS A 212 -41.64 58.32 -39.28
C LYS A 212 -42.98 59.03 -39.17
N ALA A 213 -43.20 60.03 -40.03
CA ALA A 213 -44.51 60.70 -40.09
C ALA A 213 -45.60 59.71 -40.58
N PRO A 214 -46.84 59.79 -40.05
CA PRO A 214 -47.95 58.97 -40.53
C PRO A 214 -48.28 59.35 -41.97
N THR A 215 -48.84 58.38 -42.75
CA THR A 215 -49.37 58.56 -44.06
C THR A 215 -50.94 58.28 -44.02
N CYS A 216 -51.64 58.50 -45.11
CA CYS A 216 -53.08 58.16 -45.15
C CYS A 216 -53.33 56.64 -44.91
N THR A 217 -52.36 55.77 -45.08
CA THR A 217 -52.55 54.33 -45.04
C THR A 217 -51.63 53.64 -43.96
N GLU A 218 -50.61 54.31 -43.45
CA GLU A 218 -49.65 53.72 -42.47
C GLU A 218 -49.58 54.63 -41.25
N LYS A 219 -49.45 53.98 -40.08
CA LYS A 219 -49.18 54.69 -38.83
C LYS A 219 -47.72 55.13 -38.79
N GLY A 220 -47.50 56.34 -38.32
CA GLY A 220 -46.14 56.84 -38.01
C GLY A 220 -45.69 56.43 -36.60
N TRP A 221 -44.48 56.81 -36.26
CA TRP A 221 -43.92 56.68 -34.90
C TRP A 221 -42.92 57.81 -34.63
N ASP A 222 -42.77 58.13 -33.34
CA ASP A 222 -41.72 59.03 -32.88
C ASP A 222 -40.37 58.33 -32.86
N ALA A 223 -39.32 59.12 -32.88
CA ALA A 223 -37.97 58.53 -32.76
C ALA A 223 -37.84 57.72 -31.45
N TYR A 224 -37.27 56.55 -31.50
CA TYR A 224 -37.07 55.67 -30.37
C TYR A 224 -35.76 54.92 -30.42
N GLU A 225 -35.34 54.36 -29.30
CA GLU A 225 -34.19 53.45 -29.20
C GLU A 225 -34.67 52.03 -28.97
N ALA A 226 -33.99 51.07 -29.60
CA ALA A 226 -34.24 49.66 -29.41
C ALA A 226 -32.88 48.94 -29.17
N CYS A 227 -32.91 47.84 -28.42
CA CYS A 227 -31.72 47.05 -28.22
C CYS A 227 -31.41 46.19 -29.46
N SER A 228 -30.21 46.34 -30.00
CA SER A 228 -29.74 45.59 -31.17
C SER A 228 -29.35 44.13 -30.90
N ARG A 229 -29.27 43.73 -29.59
CA ARG A 229 -28.85 42.39 -29.21
C ARG A 229 -29.96 41.39 -29.49
N PHE A 230 -29.61 40.27 -30.09
CA PHE A 230 -30.54 39.18 -30.36
C PHE A 230 -31.27 38.71 -29.08
N GLY A 231 -32.59 38.58 -29.17
CA GLY A 231 -33.42 38.13 -28.04
C GLY A 231 -33.70 39.16 -26.95
N CYS A 232 -33.43 40.44 -27.21
CA CYS A 232 -33.75 41.55 -26.32
C CYS A 232 -34.83 42.43 -26.91
N ASP A 233 -36.00 42.46 -26.31
CA ASP A 233 -37.17 43.23 -26.78
C ASP A 233 -37.27 44.63 -26.18
N TYR A 234 -36.18 45.11 -25.56
CA TYR A 234 -36.16 46.45 -24.95
C TYR A 234 -36.28 47.54 -26.03
N THR A 235 -37.21 48.43 -25.80
CA THR A 235 -37.40 49.63 -26.63
C THR A 235 -37.95 50.79 -25.78
N THR A 236 -37.63 52.01 -26.17
CA THR A 236 -38.19 53.25 -25.56
C THR A 236 -39.50 53.67 -26.19
N ARG A 237 -40.00 52.91 -27.17
CA ARG A 237 -41.23 53.16 -27.89
C ARG A 237 -42.48 52.87 -27.06
#